data_597c8d767dc29bae1f4dc0a40fecdae3
#
_entry.id   597c8d767dc29bae1f4dc0a40fecdae3
#
_cell.length_a   1.000
_cell.length_b   1.000
_cell.length_c   1.000
_cell.angle_alpha   90.00
_cell.angle_beta   90.00
_cell.angle_gamma   90.00
#
_symmetry.space_group_name_H-M   'P 1'
#
loop_
_entity.id
_entity.type
_entity.pdbx_description
1 polymer ?
#
loop_
_entity_poly.entity_id
_entity_poly.type
_entity_poly.pdbx_seq_one_letter_code
_entity_poly.pdbx_strand_id
1 'polypeptide(L)'
;MSMDDRDGKIWMDGQLVDWRDAKIHVLTHTLHYGCGVFEGVRAYKTVKGTAIFRLREHTERLLNSAKILRMNVPFTLEQIEQAQLEVVKANNLESGYIRPLVWLGSEKLGVSPKGAKVHLMVAAWTWGAYLGEDGLKRGIRVKTSSYTR
;
A
#
# COMPACT_ATOMS: atom_id res chain seq x y z
N MET A 1 -15.27 1.04 13.20
CA MET A 1 -13.91 1.59 13.53
C MET A 1 -13.38 2.23 12.28
N SER A 2 -12.99 3.49 12.35
CA SER A 2 -12.42 4.23 11.21
C SER A 2 -11.05 3.67 10.80
N MET A 3 -10.62 3.90 9.55
CA MET A 3 -9.32 3.43 9.10
C MET A 3 -8.15 4.21 9.70
N ASP A 4 -8.37 5.42 10.14
CA ASP A 4 -7.39 6.29 10.78
C ASP A 4 -7.29 6.06 12.30
N ASP A 5 -8.28 5.41 12.91
CA ASP A 5 -8.35 5.14 14.34
C ASP A 5 -8.21 3.64 14.63
N ARG A 6 -6.99 3.14 14.49
CA ARG A 6 -6.61 1.74 14.77
C ARG A 6 -5.36 1.69 15.62
N ASP A 7 -5.22 0.60 16.36
CA ASP A 7 -3.95 0.24 16.97
C ASP A 7 -3.06 -0.47 15.94
N GLY A 8 -1.76 -0.38 16.13
CA GLY A 8 -0.77 -1.01 15.28
C GLY A 8 0.27 -0.06 14.74
N LYS A 9 1.02 -0.55 13.75
CA LYS A 9 2.13 0.16 13.13
C LYS A 9 1.93 0.25 11.61
N ILE A 10 2.41 1.36 11.06
CA ILE A 10 2.60 1.57 9.63
C ILE A 10 4.09 1.81 9.39
N TRP A 11 4.68 1.18 8.39
CA TRP A 11 6.01 1.51 7.95
C TRP A 11 5.93 2.74 7.03
N MET A 12 6.71 3.77 7.31
CA MET A 12 6.69 5.03 6.58
C MET A 12 8.10 5.58 6.45
N ASP A 13 8.59 5.73 5.23
CA ASP A 13 9.89 6.31 4.89
C ASP A 13 11.08 5.77 5.69
N GLY A 14 11.12 4.46 5.89
CA GLY A 14 12.24 3.77 6.53
C GLY A 14 12.03 3.40 7.99
N GLN A 15 10.89 3.72 8.59
CA GLN A 15 10.63 3.43 10.01
C GLN A 15 9.18 3.01 10.29
N LEU A 16 8.98 2.27 11.38
CA LEU A 16 7.65 1.97 11.91
C LEU A 16 7.16 3.15 12.74
N VAL A 17 6.01 3.70 12.39
CA VAL A 17 5.30 4.73 13.15
C VAL A 17 4.00 4.18 13.72
N ASP A 18 3.47 4.81 14.76
CA ASP A 18 2.14 4.46 15.26
C ASP A 18 1.07 4.73 14.20
N TRP A 19 0.05 3.87 14.14
CA TRP A 19 -0.98 3.94 13.10
C TRP A 19 -1.62 5.33 13.03
N ARG A 20 -1.92 5.93 14.19
CA ARG A 20 -2.57 7.25 14.29
C ARG A 20 -1.64 8.41 13.94
N ASP A 21 -0.32 8.17 13.90
CA ASP A 21 0.69 9.19 13.59
C ASP A 21 1.12 9.16 12.11
N ALA A 22 0.69 8.14 11.36
CA ALA A 22 0.92 8.05 9.91
C ALA A 22 0.05 9.08 9.15
N LYS A 23 0.46 10.35 9.19
CA LYS A 23 -0.27 11.50 8.64
C LYS A 23 0.56 12.20 7.57
N ILE A 24 -0.13 12.79 6.61
CA ILE A 24 0.49 13.62 5.57
C ILE A 24 -0.18 15.00 5.56
N HIS A 25 0.55 15.99 5.06
CA HIS A 25 0.03 17.36 4.96
C HIS A 25 -1.04 17.45 3.85
N VAL A 26 -2.05 18.28 4.04
CA VAL A 26 -3.14 18.48 3.06
C VAL A 26 -2.66 19.01 1.71
N LEU A 27 -1.49 19.68 1.65
CA LEU A 27 -0.86 20.14 0.42
C LEU A 27 0.09 19.10 -0.19
N THR A 28 0.00 17.82 0.20
CA THR A 28 0.72 16.72 -0.45
C THR A 28 0.36 16.67 -1.93
N HIS A 29 1.37 16.73 -2.80
CA HIS A 29 1.21 16.84 -4.26
C HIS A 29 0.25 15.79 -4.83
N THR A 30 0.40 14.54 -4.40
CA THR A 30 -0.45 13.44 -4.87
C THR A 30 -1.94 13.65 -4.59
N LEU A 31 -2.31 14.32 -3.49
CA LEU A 31 -3.72 14.62 -3.18
C LEU A 31 -4.37 15.58 -4.19
N HIS A 32 -3.56 16.44 -4.82
CA HIS A 32 -4.05 17.45 -5.76
C HIS A 32 -3.96 17.00 -7.22
N TYR A 33 -2.93 16.20 -7.57
CA TYR A 33 -2.61 15.88 -8.95
C TYR A 33 -2.64 14.38 -9.27
N GLY A 34 -2.96 13.52 -8.30
CA GLY A 34 -3.18 12.10 -8.51
C GLY A 34 -1.92 11.27 -8.84
N CYS A 35 -0.72 11.86 -8.76
CA CYS A 35 0.53 11.16 -9.05
C CYS A 35 0.95 10.27 -7.88
N GLY A 36 0.38 9.07 -7.81
CA GLY A 36 0.73 8.05 -6.82
C GLY A 36 0.45 6.65 -7.38
N VAL A 37 1.16 5.65 -6.86
CA VAL A 37 0.98 4.25 -7.25
C VAL A 37 0.93 3.36 -6.01
N PHE A 38 0.16 2.29 -6.07
CA PHE A 38 0.04 1.36 -4.95
C PHE A 38 -0.11 -0.08 -5.44
N GLU A 39 0.08 -1.01 -4.51
CA GLU A 39 -0.26 -2.42 -4.69
C GLU A 39 -1.27 -2.89 -3.65
N GLY A 40 -1.91 -4.00 -3.97
CA GLY A 40 -2.75 -4.75 -3.05
C GLY A 40 -2.21 -6.16 -2.90
N VAL A 41 -1.60 -6.45 -1.75
CA VAL A 41 -0.94 -7.72 -1.48
C VAL A 41 -1.68 -8.46 -0.36
N ARG A 42 -1.71 -9.78 -0.40
CA ARG A 42 -2.37 -10.60 0.61
C ARG A 42 -1.38 -11.44 1.39
N ALA A 43 -1.55 -11.43 2.70
CA ALA A 43 -0.91 -12.37 3.59
C ALA A 43 -1.92 -13.45 4.03
N TYR A 44 -1.46 -14.69 4.17
CA TYR A 44 -2.28 -15.84 4.54
C TYR A 44 -1.62 -16.65 5.66
N LYS A 45 -2.44 -17.13 6.59
CA LYS A 45 -2.03 -18.12 7.58
C LYS A 45 -1.71 -19.43 6.87
N THR A 46 -0.55 -19.98 7.14
CA THR A 46 -0.12 -21.29 6.64
C THR A 46 0.33 -22.18 7.80
N VAL A 47 0.59 -23.44 7.53
CA VAL A 47 1.13 -24.39 8.54
C VAL A 47 2.53 -24.01 9.03
N LYS A 48 3.25 -23.15 8.29
CA LYS A 48 4.59 -22.66 8.63
C LYS A 48 4.59 -21.22 9.16
N GLY A 49 3.42 -20.63 9.43
CA GLY A 49 3.27 -19.24 9.82
C GLY A 49 2.62 -18.38 8.74
N THR A 50 2.71 -17.07 8.86
CA THR A 50 2.14 -16.13 7.90
C THR A 50 3.01 -16.05 6.65
N ALA A 51 2.41 -16.22 5.47
CA ALA A 51 3.09 -16.09 4.19
C ALA A 51 2.45 -14.99 3.35
N ILE A 52 3.26 -14.13 2.73
CA ILE A 52 2.81 -13.10 1.80
C ILE A 52 2.83 -13.70 0.39
N PHE A 53 1.68 -13.67 -0.27
CA PHE A 53 1.54 -14.28 -1.60
C PHE A 53 2.22 -13.40 -2.67
N ARG A 54 3.17 -14.00 -3.40
CA ARG A 54 3.91 -13.38 -4.52
C ARG A 54 4.50 -11.99 -4.16
N LEU A 55 5.10 -11.90 -2.98
CA LEU A 55 5.65 -10.66 -2.44
C LEU A 55 6.56 -9.94 -3.44
N ARG A 56 7.49 -10.70 -4.05
CA ARG A 56 8.48 -10.16 -4.99
C ARG A 56 7.81 -9.57 -6.24
N GLU A 57 6.93 -10.31 -6.86
CA GLU A 57 6.26 -9.88 -8.10
C GLU A 57 5.37 -8.66 -7.87
N HIS A 58 4.72 -8.55 -6.72
CA HIS A 58 3.96 -7.36 -6.34
C HIS A 58 4.90 -6.17 -6.12
N THR A 59 6.05 -6.37 -5.48
CA THR A 59 7.04 -5.31 -5.24
C THR A 59 7.67 -4.83 -6.55
N GLU A 60 8.02 -5.74 -7.46
CA GLU A 60 8.50 -5.42 -8.81
C GLU A 60 7.45 -4.60 -9.59
N ARG A 61 6.17 -4.98 -9.51
CA ARG A 61 5.09 -4.25 -10.19
C ARG A 61 4.87 -2.86 -9.60
N LEU A 62 4.98 -2.68 -8.27
CA LEU A 62 4.96 -1.36 -7.63
C LEU A 62 6.07 -0.47 -8.18
N LEU A 63 7.31 -0.97 -8.22
CA LEU A 63 8.45 -0.22 -8.74
C LEU A 63 8.30 0.10 -10.23
N ASN A 64 7.79 -0.84 -11.03
CA ASN A 64 7.50 -0.61 -12.45
C ASN A 64 6.41 0.47 -12.62
N SER A 65 5.36 0.46 -11.80
CA SER A 65 4.32 1.49 -11.82
C SER A 65 4.89 2.87 -11.45
N ALA A 66 5.76 2.94 -10.44
CA ALA A 66 6.45 4.18 -10.07
C ALA A 66 7.36 4.69 -11.20
N LYS A 67 8.08 3.79 -11.87
CA LYS A 67 8.93 4.11 -13.03
C LYS A 67 8.14 4.72 -14.19
N ILE A 68 6.93 4.22 -14.48
CA ILE A 68 6.05 4.77 -15.53
C ILE A 68 5.72 6.24 -15.21
N LEU A 69 5.49 6.58 -13.95
CA LEU A 69 5.24 7.95 -13.50
C LEU A 69 6.54 8.75 -13.22
N ARG A 70 7.71 8.18 -13.56
CA ARG A 70 9.04 8.79 -13.31
C ARG A 70 9.29 9.14 -11.85
N MET A 71 8.74 8.37 -10.93
CA MET A 71 8.99 8.48 -9.51
C MET A 71 10.21 7.63 -9.12
N ASN A 72 11.29 8.27 -8.68
CA ASN A 72 12.48 7.58 -8.17
C ASN A 72 12.24 7.19 -6.72
N VAL A 73 11.81 5.95 -6.49
CA VAL A 73 11.58 5.41 -5.15
C VAL A 73 12.93 5.30 -4.43
N PRO A 74 13.09 5.90 -3.21
CA PRO A 74 14.38 5.93 -2.51
C PRO A 74 14.70 4.63 -1.74
N PHE A 75 14.05 3.51 -2.10
CA PHE A 75 14.23 2.20 -1.47
C PHE A 75 14.45 1.12 -2.52
N THR A 76 15.30 0.14 -2.20
CA THR A 76 15.49 -1.04 -3.06
C THR A 76 14.31 -1.99 -2.98
N LEU A 77 14.22 -2.92 -3.92
CA LEU A 77 13.21 -3.97 -3.92
C LEU A 77 13.22 -4.75 -2.60
N GLU A 78 14.41 -5.15 -2.14
CA GLU A 78 14.61 -5.93 -0.92
C GLU A 78 14.18 -5.14 0.33
N GLN A 79 14.45 -3.84 0.37
CA GLN A 79 13.99 -2.98 1.47
C GLN A 79 12.46 -2.87 1.52
N ILE A 80 11.80 -2.81 0.36
CA ILE A 80 10.34 -2.76 0.28
C ILE A 80 9.72 -4.12 0.64
N GLU A 81 10.34 -5.23 0.23
CA GLU A 81 9.93 -6.57 0.68
C GLU A 81 10.04 -6.69 2.20
N GLN A 82 11.18 -6.26 2.76
CA GLN A 82 11.41 -6.30 4.21
C GLN A 82 10.40 -5.43 4.97
N ALA A 83 10.08 -4.23 4.47
CA ALA A 83 9.06 -3.36 5.06
C ALA A 83 7.68 -4.03 5.12
N GLN A 84 7.29 -4.78 4.09
CA GLN A 84 6.03 -5.52 4.07
C GLN A 84 6.02 -6.66 5.10
N LEU A 85 7.11 -7.41 5.23
CA LEU A 85 7.27 -8.46 6.24
C LEU A 85 7.23 -7.87 7.66
N GLU A 86 7.93 -6.77 7.86
CA GLU A 86 8.04 -6.07 9.15
C GLU A 86 6.69 -5.57 9.64
N VAL A 87 5.88 -4.94 8.77
CA VAL A 87 4.54 -4.44 9.12
C VAL A 87 3.59 -5.59 9.47
N VAL A 88 3.61 -6.69 8.72
CA VAL A 88 2.80 -7.88 9.01
C VAL A 88 3.15 -8.44 10.40
N LYS A 89 4.45 -8.53 10.71
CA LYS A 89 4.95 -8.99 12.01
C LYS A 89 4.60 -8.01 13.14
N ALA A 90 4.83 -6.71 12.96
CA ALA A 90 4.57 -5.67 13.96
C ALA A 90 3.08 -5.59 14.35
N ASN A 91 2.19 -5.90 13.40
CA ASN A 91 0.74 -5.95 13.63
C ASN A 91 0.20 -7.34 14.00
N ASN A 92 1.07 -8.33 14.24
CA ASN A 92 0.70 -9.70 14.60
C ASN A 92 -0.36 -10.32 13.67
N LEU A 93 -0.26 -10.07 12.37
CA LEU A 93 -1.25 -10.52 11.40
C LEU A 93 -0.99 -11.98 10.99
N GLU A 94 -1.93 -12.88 11.27
CA GLU A 94 -1.91 -14.23 10.71
C GLU A 94 -2.37 -14.25 9.25
N SER A 95 -3.34 -13.40 8.92
CA SER A 95 -3.81 -13.15 7.56
C SER A 95 -4.25 -11.71 7.44
N GLY A 96 -4.10 -11.11 6.26
CA GLY A 96 -4.49 -9.73 6.08
C GLY A 96 -4.21 -9.17 4.69
N TYR A 97 -4.51 -7.91 4.57
CA TYR A 97 -4.24 -7.11 3.39
C TYR A 97 -3.07 -6.18 3.66
N ILE A 98 -2.19 -6.04 2.70
CA ILE A 98 -1.02 -5.18 2.74
C ILE A 98 -1.16 -4.14 1.63
N ARG A 99 -0.97 -2.89 1.97
CA ARG A 99 -1.03 -1.74 1.07
C ARG A 99 0.30 -1.00 1.06
N PRO A 100 1.22 -1.32 0.16
CA PRO A 100 2.31 -0.41 -0.16
C PRO A 100 1.79 0.71 -1.07
N LEU A 101 2.20 1.94 -0.81
CA LEU A 101 1.83 3.15 -1.54
C LEU A 101 3.07 4.02 -1.73
N VAL A 102 3.31 4.44 -2.95
CA VAL A 102 4.32 5.44 -3.33
C VAL A 102 3.62 6.72 -3.74
N TRP A 103 4.05 7.87 -3.20
CA TRP A 103 3.44 9.15 -3.51
C TRP A 103 4.45 10.29 -3.57
N LEU A 104 4.03 11.43 -4.10
CA LEU A 104 4.78 12.69 -4.10
C LEU A 104 4.34 13.55 -2.92
N GLY A 105 5.30 14.00 -2.12
CA GLY A 105 5.08 14.70 -0.86
C GLY A 105 4.63 16.16 -0.98
N SER A 106 4.78 16.90 0.10
CA SER A 106 4.34 18.29 0.25
C SER A 106 5.46 19.32 0.12
N GLU A 107 6.68 18.89 -0.23
CA GLU A 107 7.86 19.77 -0.33
C GLU A 107 7.70 20.83 -1.42
N LYS A 108 6.90 20.50 -2.44
CA LYS A 108 6.52 21.45 -3.49
C LYS A 108 5.13 21.15 -4.03
N LEU A 109 4.31 22.17 -4.19
CA LEU A 109 3.02 22.11 -4.86
C LEU A 109 3.12 22.81 -6.21
N GLY A 110 2.47 22.27 -7.23
CA GLY A 110 2.39 22.79 -8.60
C GLY A 110 2.21 21.67 -9.61
N VAL A 111 1.80 21.99 -10.84
CA VAL A 111 1.56 21.01 -11.91
C VAL A 111 2.80 20.17 -12.19
N SER A 112 3.98 20.81 -12.15
CA SER A 112 5.25 20.10 -12.30
C SER A 112 5.64 19.41 -10.98
N PRO A 113 5.90 18.10 -10.98
CA PRO A 113 6.33 17.37 -9.79
C PRO A 113 7.80 17.63 -9.42
N LYS A 114 8.52 18.43 -10.20
CA LYS A 114 9.94 18.70 -9.95
C LYS A 114 10.14 19.38 -8.61
N GLY A 115 10.88 18.74 -7.70
CA GLY A 115 11.18 19.23 -6.36
C GLY A 115 10.26 18.65 -5.26
N ALA A 116 9.21 17.92 -5.59
CA ALA A 116 8.50 17.06 -4.63
C ALA A 116 9.33 15.80 -4.36
N LYS A 117 9.39 15.35 -3.11
CA LYS A 117 10.05 14.09 -2.74
C LYS A 117 9.12 12.91 -3.01
N VAL A 118 9.72 11.78 -3.30
CA VAL A 118 9.01 10.50 -3.39
C VAL A 118 9.04 9.84 -2.02
N HIS A 119 7.87 9.49 -1.53
CA HIS A 119 7.64 8.81 -0.26
C HIS A 119 7.11 7.40 -0.48
N LEU A 120 7.33 6.52 0.49
CA LEU A 120 6.79 5.17 0.51
C LEU A 120 6.20 4.87 1.89
N MET A 121 5.01 4.31 1.92
CA MET A 121 4.47 3.67 3.13
C MET A 121 4.01 2.25 2.86
N VAL A 122 3.97 1.44 3.90
CA VAL A 122 3.34 0.12 3.91
C VAL A 122 2.44 0.02 5.12
N ALA A 123 1.13 -0.13 4.90
CA ALA A 123 0.16 -0.46 5.94
C ALA A 123 -0.31 -1.90 5.77
N ALA A 124 -0.63 -2.58 6.88
CA ALA A 124 -1.21 -3.91 6.84
C ALA A 124 -2.27 -4.06 7.93
N TRP A 125 -3.40 -4.69 7.58
CA TRP A 125 -4.52 -4.90 8.50
C TRP A 125 -5.32 -6.14 8.18
N THR A 126 -6.05 -6.65 9.17
CA THR A 126 -7.02 -7.71 8.93
C THR A 126 -8.15 -7.17 8.06
N TRP A 127 -8.33 -7.78 6.91
CA TRP A 127 -9.44 -7.48 6.01
C TRP A 127 -10.16 -8.77 5.66
N GLY A 128 -11.42 -8.84 6.02
CA GLY A 128 -12.30 -9.98 5.73
C GLY A 128 -12.58 -10.15 4.23
N ALA A 129 -13.64 -10.84 3.90
CA ALA A 129 -14.08 -10.99 2.51
C ALA A 129 -14.38 -9.63 1.89
N TYR A 130 -13.60 -9.24 0.90
CA TYR A 130 -13.70 -7.92 0.20
C TYR A 130 -15.12 -7.66 -0.33
N LEU A 131 -15.78 -8.71 -0.78
CA LEU A 131 -17.13 -8.66 -1.33
C LEU A 131 -18.22 -9.08 -0.32
N GLY A 132 -17.86 -9.21 0.97
CA GLY A 132 -18.74 -9.71 2.01
C GLY A 132 -18.96 -11.23 1.96
N GLU A 133 -19.51 -11.79 3.03
CA GLU A 133 -19.77 -13.24 3.10
C GLU A 133 -20.81 -13.70 2.06
N ASP A 134 -21.81 -12.88 1.77
CA ASP A 134 -22.79 -13.17 0.73
C ASP A 134 -22.18 -13.22 -0.66
N GLY A 135 -21.21 -12.35 -0.94
CA GLY A 135 -20.44 -12.36 -2.19
C GLY A 135 -19.62 -13.63 -2.37
N LEU A 136 -19.06 -14.18 -1.27
CA LEU A 136 -18.37 -15.47 -1.30
C LEU A 136 -19.30 -16.65 -1.56
N LYS A 137 -20.53 -16.63 -1.00
CA LYS A 137 -21.48 -17.74 -1.11
C LYS A 137 -22.27 -17.71 -2.41
N ARG A 138 -22.68 -16.54 -2.87
CA ARG A 138 -23.63 -16.35 -4.00
C ARG A 138 -22.97 -15.77 -5.25
N GLY A 139 -21.70 -15.39 -5.16
CA GLY A 139 -21.03 -14.60 -6.21
C GLY A 139 -21.51 -13.16 -6.24
N ILE A 140 -21.06 -12.42 -7.22
CA ILE A 140 -21.41 -11.01 -7.45
C ILE A 140 -21.93 -10.78 -8.86
N ARG A 141 -22.69 -9.72 -9.05
CA ARG A 141 -23.07 -9.28 -10.40
C ARG A 141 -21.95 -8.46 -11.00
N VAL A 142 -21.52 -8.81 -12.20
CA VAL A 142 -20.51 -8.08 -12.98
C VAL A 142 -21.08 -7.64 -14.32
N LYS A 143 -20.58 -6.50 -14.80
CA LYS A 143 -20.84 -6.00 -16.14
C LYS A 143 -19.51 -5.65 -16.79
N THR A 144 -19.30 -6.10 -18.01
CA THR A 144 -18.14 -5.73 -18.80
C THR A 144 -18.18 -4.23 -19.10
N SER A 145 -17.06 -3.53 -18.83
CA SER A 145 -16.91 -2.12 -19.18
C SER A 145 -16.83 -1.95 -20.70
N SER A 146 -17.42 -0.87 -21.20
CA SER A 146 -17.21 -0.42 -22.58
C SER A 146 -15.86 0.29 -22.77
N TYR A 147 -15.19 0.65 -21.68
CA TYR A 147 -13.84 1.22 -21.71
C TYR A 147 -12.79 0.11 -21.68
N THR A 148 -11.82 0.19 -22.58
CA THR A 148 -10.62 -0.67 -22.60
C THR A 148 -9.44 0.04 -21.93
N ARG A 149 -8.56 -0.73 -21.32
CA ARG A 149 -7.28 -0.24 -20.80
C ARG A 149 -6.22 -0.30 -21.87
#